data_e33b1636c705b2037060691600fabf69
#
_entry.id   e33b1636c705b2037060691600fabf69
#
_cell.length_a   1.000
_cell.length_b   1.000
_cell.length_c   1.000
_cell.angle_alpha   90.00
_cell.angle_beta   90.00
_cell.angle_gamma   90.00
#
_symmetry.space_group_name_H-M   'P 1'
#
loop_
_entity.id
_entity.type
_entity.pdbx_description
1 polymer ?
#
loop_
_entity_poly.entity_id
_entity_poly.type
_entity_poly.pdbx_seq_one_letter_code
_entity_poly.pdbx_strand_id
1 'polypeptide(L)'
;MKIQTLYKSLTGMLMLAVFVLGTTFNSESKADEETSYTPTTLITGANRGIGLEFTRQYLEMGWNVIATARKPGKADQLIDLKEKYPDHLTIQQLDVTDHERIDELALELKSVPIDLLLNNAGISGGSSNQLFGNMDYDIYESVLSVNTIGPLKMAEAFYPHVKNSELKKIVSVSSSEGSI
;
A
#
# COMPACT_ATOMS: atom_id res chain seq x y z
N MET A 1 93.40 5.57 -7.66
CA MET A 1 94.01 4.23 -7.93
C MET A 1 93.69 3.36 -6.73
N LYS A 2 92.81 2.32 -6.92
CA LYS A 2 92.60 1.18 -6.00
C LYS A 2 91.94 1.50 -4.67
N ILE A 3 90.59 1.65 -4.70
CA ILE A 3 89.71 1.32 -3.59
C ILE A 3 88.55 0.54 -4.18
N GLN A 4 88.76 -0.70 -4.52
CA GLN A 4 87.72 -1.62 -5.07
C GLN A 4 87.82 -3.05 -4.50
N THR A 5 88.22 -3.22 -3.25
CA THR A 5 88.35 -4.59 -2.78
C THR A 5 87.91 -4.81 -1.32
N LEU A 6 86.97 -4.03 -0.83
CA LEU A 6 86.58 -4.21 0.58
C LEU A 6 85.04 -4.20 0.80
N TYR A 7 84.28 -4.46 -0.22
CA TYR A 7 82.80 -4.53 -0.07
C TYR A 7 82.21 -5.90 -0.43
N LYS A 8 82.96 -6.95 -0.31
CA LYS A 8 82.48 -8.32 -0.57
C LYS A 8 82.45 -9.22 0.65
N SER A 9 82.18 -8.72 1.83
CA SER A 9 82.12 -9.62 2.98
C SER A 9 81.21 -9.15 4.10
N LEU A 10 80.11 -8.58 3.87
CA LEU A 10 79.09 -8.41 4.95
C LEU A 10 77.69 -8.21 4.40
N THR A 11 77.28 -9.05 3.48
CA THR A 11 75.84 -9.21 3.22
C THR A 11 75.45 -10.60 3.63
N GLY A 12 75.67 -10.92 4.90
CA GLY A 12 74.94 -12.00 5.58
C GLY A 12 73.53 -11.53 5.82
N MET A 13 72.72 -11.77 4.85
CA MET A 13 71.42 -12.29 4.84
C MET A 13 70.73 -12.43 6.22
N LEU A 14 70.00 -11.39 6.60
CA LEU A 14 68.90 -11.48 7.56
C LEU A 14 67.63 -11.36 6.75
N MET A 15 67.22 -12.48 6.13
CA MET A 15 65.86 -12.66 5.63
C MET A 15 64.92 -12.80 6.83
N LEU A 16 64.36 -11.69 7.26
CA LEU A 16 63.24 -11.70 8.19
C LEU A 16 62.02 -12.09 7.37
N ALA A 17 61.69 -13.42 7.45
CA ALA A 17 60.43 -13.91 6.92
C ALA A 17 59.31 -13.32 7.77
N VAL A 18 58.73 -12.20 7.31
CA VAL A 18 57.46 -11.71 7.82
C VAL A 18 56.37 -12.66 7.32
N PHE A 19 56.06 -13.65 8.15
CA PHE A 19 54.89 -14.49 7.96
C PHE A 19 53.67 -13.63 8.28
N VAL A 20 53.16 -12.90 7.25
CA VAL A 20 51.88 -12.25 7.34
C VAL A 20 50.84 -13.38 7.34
N LEU A 21 50.40 -13.77 8.55
CA LEU A 21 49.14 -14.49 8.68
C LEU A 21 48.05 -13.59 8.13
N GLY A 22 47.75 -13.76 6.85
CA GLY A 22 46.56 -13.21 6.26
C GLY A 22 45.34 -13.90 6.89
N THR A 23 44.87 -13.37 8.00
CA THR A 23 43.50 -13.64 8.40
C THR A 23 42.63 -12.95 7.35
N THR A 24 42.21 -13.73 6.36
CA THR A 24 41.10 -13.33 5.51
C THR A 24 39.90 -13.17 6.45
N PHE A 25 39.67 -11.93 6.87
CA PHE A 25 38.34 -11.53 7.34
C PHE A 25 37.41 -11.74 6.16
N ASN A 26 36.83 -12.93 6.06
CA ASN A 26 35.61 -13.13 5.31
C ASN A 26 34.55 -12.30 6.08
N SER A 27 34.45 -11.03 5.77
CA SER A 27 33.21 -10.32 6.04
C SER A 27 32.19 -10.96 5.09
N GLU A 28 31.57 -12.05 5.54
CA GLU A 28 30.25 -12.39 5.08
C GLU A 28 29.43 -11.12 5.35
N SER A 29 29.31 -10.28 4.33
CA SER A 29 28.23 -9.32 4.28
C SER A 29 26.98 -10.20 4.31
N LYS A 30 26.44 -10.40 5.51
CA LYS A 30 25.03 -10.71 5.65
C LYS A 30 24.35 -9.59 4.85
N ALA A 31 24.01 -9.86 3.60
CA ALA A 31 22.99 -9.13 2.93
C ALA A 31 21.79 -9.32 3.87
N ASP A 32 21.51 -8.29 4.66
CA ASP A 32 20.23 -8.17 5.28
C ASP A 32 19.27 -8.32 4.09
N GLU A 33 18.51 -9.42 4.05
CA GLU A 33 17.29 -9.50 3.29
C GLU A 33 16.44 -8.35 3.87
N GLU A 34 16.59 -7.17 3.31
CA GLU A 34 15.57 -6.15 3.43
C GLU A 34 14.33 -6.82 2.86
N THR A 35 13.51 -7.36 3.76
CA THR A 35 12.14 -7.75 3.40
C THR A 35 11.50 -6.46 2.93
N SER A 36 11.50 -6.28 1.60
CA SER A 36 11.00 -5.05 0.99
C SER A 36 9.54 -4.93 1.42
N TYR A 37 9.27 -3.97 2.29
CA TYR A 37 7.94 -3.70 2.77
C TYR A 37 7.03 -3.34 1.61
N THR A 38 5.94 -4.10 1.44
CA THR A 38 4.93 -3.86 0.40
C THR A 38 3.70 -3.24 1.06
N PRO A 39 3.44 -1.95 0.84
CA PRO A 39 2.28 -1.29 1.44
C PRO A 39 0.96 -1.87 0.95
N THR A 40 -0.08 -1.79 1.77
CA THR A 40 -1.43 -2.26 1.44
C THR A 40 -2.42 -1.10 1.45
N THR A 41 -3.24 -0.98 0.40
CA THR A 41 -4.37 -0.06 0.37
C THR A 41 -5.70 -0.79 0.29
N LEU A 42 -6.72 -0.29 1.02
CA LEU A 42 -8.11 -0.69 0.88
C LEU A 42 -8.86 0.45 0.21
N ILE A 43 -9.53 0.15 -0.92
CA ILE A 43 -10.23 1.15 -1.75
C ILE A 43 -11.71 0.80 -1.83
N THR A 44 -12.59 1.71 -1.41
CA THR A 44 -14.03 1.54 -1.56
C THR A 44 -14.51 2.04 -2.92
N GLY A 45 -15.48 1.30 -3.53
CA GLY A 45 -16.04 1.68 -4.83
C GLY A 45 -15.01 1.60 -5.99
N ALA A 46 -14.19 0.55 -5.97
CA ALA A 46 -13.02 0.38 -6.87
C ALA A 46 -13.37 -0.13 -8.28
N ASN A 47 -14.63 -0.44 -8.58
CA ASN A 47 -15.01 -1.14 -9.82
C ASN A 47 -15.11 -0.26 -11.07
N ARG A 48 -15.03 1.06 -10.95
CA ARG A 48 -15.12 2.02 -12.06
C ARG A 48 -14.59 3.39 -11.67
N GLY A 49 -14.42 4.26 -12.70
CA GLY A 49 -14.07 5.68 -12.50
C GLY A 49 -12.79 5.87 -11.69
N ILE A 50 -12.81 6.82 -10.77
CA ILE A 50 -11.64 7.22 -9.97
C ILE A 50 -11.12 6.06 -9.11
N GLY A 51 -12.02 5.27 -8.49
CA GLY A 51 -11.62 4.13 -7.66
C GLY A 51 -10.90 3.03 -8.44
N LEU A 52 -11.32 2.77 -9.67
CA LEU A 52 -10.64 1.82 -10.56
C LEU A 52 -9.26 2.35 -10.97
N GLU A 53 -9.16 3.64 -11.27
CA GLU A 53 -7.89 4.26 -11.63
C GLU A 53 -6.91 4.25 -10.43
N PHE A 54 -7.36 4.53 -9.21
CA PHE A 54 -6.53 4.34 -8.03
C PHE A 54 -6.06 2.89 -7.89
N THR A 55 -6.95 1.92 -8.08
CA THR A 55 -6.60 0.49 -8.04
C THR A 55 -5.48 0.18 -9.02
N ARG A 56 -5.60 0.63 -10.28
CA ARG A 56 -4.60 0.42 -11.32
C ARG A 56 -3.24 1.04 -10.95
N GLN A 57 -3.24 2.30 -10.49
CA GLN A 57 -2.01 3.02 -10.16
C GLN A 57 -1.29 2.41 -8.95
N TYR A 58 -2.01 2.03 -7.88
CA TYR A 58 -1.38 1.39 -6.72
C TYR A 58 -0.80 0.02 -7.08
N LEU A 59 -1.45 -0.76 -7.94
CA LEU A 59 -0.91 -2.02 -8.46
C LEU A 59 0.36 -1.79 -9.29
N GLU A 60 0.40 -0.76 -10.14
CA GLU A 60 1.57 -0.39 -10.92
C GLU A 60 2.74 0.09 -10.06
N MET A 61 2.46 0.66 -8.89
CA MET A 61 3.46 1.02 -7.88
C MET A 61 3.92 -0.18 -7.02
N GLY A 62 3.39 -1.39 -7.27
CA GLY A 62 3.77 -2.60 -6.54
C GLY A 62 3.10 -2.75 -5.18
N TRP A 63 2.02 -2.02 -4.89
CA TRP A 63 1.26 -2.14 -3.65
C TRP A 63 0.35 -3.37 -3.67
N ASN A 64 0.03 -3.88 -2.50
CA ASN A 64 -1.12 -4.76 -2.33
C ASN A 64 -2.40 -3.93 -2.29
N VAL A 65 -3.41 -4.33 -3.07
CA VAL A 65 -4.67 -3.61 -3.18
C VAL A 65 -5.84 -4.50 -2.79
N ILE A 66 -6.63 -4.06 -1.83
CA ILE A 66 -7.93 -4.64 -1.49
C ILE A 66 -8.98 -3.73 -2.12
N ALA A 67 -9.45 -4.12 -3.31
CA ALA A 67 -10.46 -3.38 -4.06
C ALA A 67 -11.86 -3.85 -3.68
N THR A 68 -12.76 -2.94 -3.30
CA THR A 68 -14.12 -3.33 -2.95
C THR A 68 -15.14 -2.86 -3.98
N ALA A 69 -16.15 -3.70 -4.22
CA ALA A 69 -17.27 -3.42 -5.10
C ALA A 69 -18.55 -4.09 -4.59
N ARG A 70 -19.70 -3.47 -4.82
CA ARG A 70 -21.00 -4.05 -4.43
C ARG A 70 -21.32 -5.37 -5.15
N LYS A 71 -20.87 -5.51 -6.39
CA LYS A 71 -21.09 -6.68 -7.27
C LYS A 71 -19.77 -7.05 -7.95
N PRO A 72 -18.84 -7.74 -7.26
CA PRO A 72 -17.53 -8.09 -7.82
C PRO A 72 -17.60 -8.88 -9.13
N GLY A 73 -18.53 -9.83 -9.23
CA GLY A 73 -18.70 -10.64 -10.44
C GLY A 73 -19.24 -9.87 -11.67
N LYS A 74 -19.52 -8.57 -11.54
CA LYS A 74 -19.89 -7.64 -12.64
C LYS A 74 -18.86 -6.50 -12.80
N ALA A 75 -17.69 -6.65 -12.22
CA ALA A 75 -16.62 -5.67 -12.24
C ALA A 75 -15.51 -6.12 -13.23
N ASP A 76 -15.84 -6.26 -14.50
CA ASP A 76 -14.98 -6.85 -15.53
C ASP A 76 -13.56 -6.25 -15.50
N GLN A 77 -13.43 -4.93 -15.42
CA GLN A 77 -12.13 -4.27 -15.36
C GLN A 77 -11.30 -4.59 -14.09
N LEU A 78 -11.96 -4.87 -12.94
CA LEU A 78 -11.25 -5.37 -11.76
C LEU A 78 -10.83 -6.83 -11.94
N ILE A 79 -11.63 -7.62 -12.64
CA ILE A 79 -11.31 -9.02 -12.95
C ILE A 79 -10.09 -9.06 -13.85
N ASP A 80 -10.05 -8.23 -14.91
CA ASP A 80 -8.90 -8.10 -15.81
C ASP A 80 -7.62 -7.69 -15.04
N LEU A 81 -7.76 -6.74 -14.10
CA LEU A 81 -6.64 -6.34 -13.24
C LEU A 81 -6.20 -7.47 -12.31
N LYS A 82 -7.14 -8.27 -11.80
CA LYS A 82 -6.80 -9.43 -10.96
C LYS A 82 -6.03 -10.50 -11.73
N GLU A 83 -6.36 -10.73 -12.99
CA GLU A 83 -5.61 -11.65 -13.85
C GLU A 83 -4.17 -11.14 -14.09
N LYS A 84 -4.01 -9.82 -14.25
CA LYS A 84 -2.69 -9.19 -14.44
C LYS A 84 -1.85 -9.14 -13.16
N TYR A 85 -2.48 -8.97 -12.00
CA TYR A 85 -1.83 -8.82 -10.70
C TYR A 85 -2.37 -9.84 -9.67
N PRO A 86 -2.22 -11.15 -9.91
CA PRO A 86 -2.87 -12.19 -9.12
C PRO A 86 -2.45 -12.18 -7.64
N ASP A 87 -1.22 -11.81 -7.34
CA ASP A 87 -0.67 -11.83 -5.98
C ASP A 87 -0.89 -10.50 -5.23
N HIS A 88 -1.16 -9.41 -5.95
CA HIS A 88 -1.27 -8.07 -5.39
C HIS A 88 -2.69 -7.52 -5.30
N LEU A 89 -3.65 -8.05 -6.05
CA LEU A 89 -5.04 -7.58 -6.01
C LEU A 89 -5.96 -8.59 -5.35
N THR A 90 -6.67 -8.16 -4.32
CA THR A 90 -7.81 -8.89 -3.75
C THR A 90 -9.09 -8.10 -4.01
N ILE A 91 -10.15 -8.78 -4.50
CA ILE A 91 -11.43 -8.15 -4.75
C ILE A 91 -12.42 -8.63 -3.69
N GLN A 92 -13.04 -7.70 -2.96
CA GLN A 92 -13.99 -7.97 -1.89
C GLN A 92 -15.36 -7.39 -2.21
N GLN A 93 -16.42 -8.13 -1.80
CA GLN A 93 -17.77 -7.58 -1.86
C GLN A 93 -18.00 -6.63 -0.68
N LEU A 94 -18.41 -5.41 -0.99
CA LEU A 94 -18.78 -4.43 0.02
C LEU A 94 -19.75 -3.39 -0.54
N ASP A 95 -20.86 -3.17 0.19
CA ASP A 95 -21.64 -1.94 0.14
C ASP A 95 -21.31 -1.14 1.39
N VAL A 96 -20.91 0.11 1.24
CA VAL A 96 -20.52 0.97 2.38
C VAL A 96 -21.72 1.38 3.27
N THR A 97 -22.93 1.05 2.86
CA THR A 97 -24.14 1.22 3.67
C THR A 97 -24.51 -0.04 4.47
N ASP A 98 -23.88 -1.17 4.19
CA ASP A 98 -24.01 -2.42 4.92
C ASP A 98 -22.99 -2.47 6.06
N HIS A 99 -23.38 -1.94 7.21
CA HIS A 99 -22.49 -1.79 8.37
C HIS A 99 -22.05 -3.13 8.95
N GLU A 100 -22.93 -4.14 8.90
CA GLU A 100 -22.61 -5.49 9.36
C GLU A 100 -21.54 -6.11 8.47
N ARG A 101 -21.68 -5.99 7.15
CA ARG A 101 -20.66 -6.47 6.20
C ARG A 101 -19.31 -5.75 6.33
N ILE A 102 -19.32 -4.47 6.69
CA ILE A 102 -18.08 -3.72 6.98
C ILE A 102 -17.36 -4.36 8.19
N ASP A 103 -18.08 -4.63 9.28
CA ASP A 103 -17.50 -5.24 10.47
C ASP A 103 -17.01 -6.67 10.21
N GLU A 104 -17.74 -7.47 9.46
CA GLU A 104 -17.31 -8.80 9.01
C GLU A 104 -16.01 -8.72 8.21
N LEU A 105 -15.93 -7.82 7.21
CA LEU A 105 -14.73 -7.66 6.38
C LEU A 105 -13.53 -7.23 7.22
N ALA A 106 -13.72 -6.35 8.20
CA ALA A 106 -12.66 -5.98 9.12
C ALA A 106 -12.18 -7.19 9.94
N LEU A 107 -13.08 -8.05 10.40
CA LEU A 107 -12.72 -9.28 11.10
C LEU A 107 -12.01 -10.31 10.18
N GLU A 108 -12.44 -10.47 8.93
CA GLU A 108 -11.78 -11.31 7.93
C GLU A 108 -10.32 -10.87 7.71
N LEU A 109 -10.09 -9.57 7.70
CA LEU A 109 -8.80 -8.94 7.45
C LEU A 109 -7.99 -8.62 8.72
N LYS A 110 -8.38 -9.11 9.89
CA LYS A 110 -7.83 -8.74 11.22
C LYS A 110 -6.30 -8.75 11.34
N SER A 111 -5.62 -9.56 10.54
CA SER A 111 -4.16 -9.68 10.54
C SER A 111 -3.48 -8.88 9.42
N VAL A 112 -4.23 -8.15 8.63
CA VAL A 112 -3.71 -7.38 7.48
C VAL A 112 -3.55 -5.92 7.89
N PRO A 113 -2.33 -5.40 7.99
CA PRO A 113 -2.12 -3.96 8.16
C PRO A 113 -2.55 -3.23 6.87
N ILE A 114 -3.25 -2.12 7.03
CA ILE A 114 -3.73 -1.30 5.92
C ILE A 114 -3.08 0.08 6.03
N ASP A 115 -2.16 0.36 5.12
CA ASP A 115 -1.39 1.61 5.09
C ASP A 115 -2.22 2.81 4.68
N LEU A 116 -3.17 2.54 3.77
CA LEU A 116 -4.07 3.54 3.25
C LEU A 116 -5.49 2.97 3.17
N LEU A 117 -6.39 3.49 3.98
CA LEU A 117 -7.83 3.35 3.76
C LEU A 117 -8.30 4.50 2.86
N LEU A 118 -8.72 4.16 1.65
CA LEU A 118 -9.20 5.13 0.65
C LEU A 118 -10.72 5.04 0.51
N ASN A 119 -11.44 5.91 1.19
CA ASN A 119 -12.88 6.08 1.07
C ASN A 119 -13.20 6.84 -0.22
N ASN A 120 -13.48 6.09 -1.29
CA ASN A 120 -13.79 6.63 -2.61
C ASN A 120 -15.24 6.37 -3.04
N ALA A 121 -15.91 5.36 -2.48
CA ALA A 121 -17.30 5.10 -2.79
C ALA A 121 -18.17 6.34 -2.58
N GLY A 122 -18.95 6.70 -3.58
CA GLY A 122 -19.82 7.87 -3.52
C GLY A 122 -20.91 7.86 -4.60
N ILE A 123 -21.99 8.57 -4.33
CA ILE A 123 -23.09 8.82 -5.27
C ILE A 123 -23.44 10.30 -5.29
N SER A 124 -23.91 10.80 -6.44
CA SER A 124 -24.32 12.20 -6.57
C SER A 124 -25.79 12.47 -6.24
N GLY A 125 -26.64 11.44 -6.25
CA GLY A 125 -28.08 11.59 -6.07
C GLY A 125 -28.82 12.27 -7.22
N GLY A 126 -28.09 12.85 -8.19
CA GLY A 126 -28.66 13.62 -9.32
C GLY A 126 -29.02 15.07 -8.95
N SER A 127 -28.58 16.01 -9.78
CA SER A 127 -28.75 17.46 -9.50
C SER A 127 -30.19 17.93 -9.42
N SER A 128 -31.11 17.34 -10.21
CA SER A 128 -32.53 17.70 -10.20
C SER A 128 -33.26 17.41 -8.89
N ASN A 129 -32.78 16.43 -8.15
CA ASN A 129 -33.37 15.94 -6.90
C ASN A 129 -32.82 16.62 -5.65
N GLN A 130 -31.92 17.59 -5.81
CA GLN A 130 -31.24 18.28 -4.72
C GLN A 130 -31.46 19.81 -4.76
N LEU A 131 -32.39 20.29 -5.58
CA LEU A 131 -32.71 21.70 -5.64
C LEU A 131 -33.67 22.11 -4.51
N PHE A 132 -33.41 23.25 -3.90
CA PHE A 132 -34.32 23.82 -2.90
C PHE A 132 -35.73 23.95 -3.47
N GLY A 133 -36.72 23.41 -2.76
CA GLY A 133 -38.11 23.33 -3.21
C GLY A 133 -38.45 22.08 -4.05
N ASN A 134 -37.47 21.29 -4.45
CA ASN A 134 -37.66 20.02 -5.18
C ASN A 134 -36.73 18.93 -4.63
N MET A 135 -36.47 18.95 -3.32
CA MET A 135 -35.61 18.00 -2.65
C MET A 135 -36.32 16.63 -2.52
N ASP A 136 -35.70 15.59 -3.05
CA ASP A 136 -36.07 14.20 -2.78
C ASP A 136 -35.32 13.73 -1.54
N TYR A 137 -36.01 13.61 -0.43
CA TYR A 137 -35.40 13.27 0.86
C TYR A 137 -34.90 11.81 0.92
N ASP A 138 -35.53 10.87 0.23
CA ASP A 138 -35.09 9.48 0.19
C ASP A 138 -33.72 9.39 -0.55
N ILE A 139 -33.60 10.11 -1.65
CA ILE A 139 -32.32 10.25 -2.37
C ILE A 139 -31.28 10.96 -1.49
N TYR A 140 -31.67 12.02 -0.80
CA TYR A 140 -30.77 12.77 0.07
C TYR A 140 -30.24 11.90 1.24
N GLU A 141 -31.11 11.15 1.89
CA GLU A 141 -30.72 10.17 2.92
C GLU A 141 -29.75 9.11 2.37
N SER A 142 -30.01 8.62 1.17
CA SER A 142 -29.12 7.68 0.49
C SER A 142 -27.73 8.29 0.22
N VAL A 143 -27.68 9.57 -0.20
CA VAL A 143 -26.41 10.28 -0.42
C VAL A 143 -25.66 10.44 0.89
N LEU A 144 -26.32 10.81 1.98
CA LEU A 144 -25.69 10.93 3.29
C LEU A 144 -25.18 9.56 3.80
N SER A 145 -25.95 8.52 3.62
CA SER A 145 -25.57 7.16 4.02
C SER A 145 -24.29 6.69 3.32
N VAL A 146 -24.21 6.92 1.99
CA VAL A 146 -23.05 6.48 1.20
C VAL A 146 -21.85 7.41 1.39
N ASN A 147 -22.06 8.75 1.34
CA ASN A 147 -20.94 9.69 1.24
C ASN A 147 -20.42 10.18 2.60
N THR A 148 -21.20 10.00 3.66
CA THR A 148 -20.86 10.52 5.00
C THR A 148 -20.77 9.40 6.03
N ILE A 149 -21.86 8.63 6.20
CA ILE A 149 -21.91 7.58 7.23
C ILE A 149 -21.01 6.40 6.85
N GLY A 150 -21.04 5.99 5.58
CA GLY A 150 -20.17 4.90 5.08
C GLY A 150 -18.69 5.12 5.33
N PRO A 151 -18.08 6.25 4.90
CA PRO A 151 -16.69 6.57 5.21
C PRO A 151 -16.35 6.61 6.70
N LEU A 152 -17.27 7.12 7.54
CA LEU A 152 -17.09 7.11 8.99
C LEU A 152 -17.08 5.69 9.54
N LYS A 153 -18.04 4.85 9.13
CA LYS A 153 -18.11 3.44 9.54
C LYS A 153 -16.88 2.65 9.08
N MET A 154 -16.42 2.88 7.84
CA MET A 154 -15.17 2.30 7.33
C MET A 154 -13.97 2.72 8.18
N ALA A 155 -13.86 4.01 8.50
CA ALA A 155 -12.77 4.51 9.33
C ALA A 155 -12.79 3.89 10.73
N GLU A 156 -13.97 3.74 11.35
CA GLU A 156 -14.14 3.11 12.65
C GLU A 156 -13.72 1.63 12.63
N ALA A 157 -14.25 0.84 11.71
CA ALA A 157 -14.00 -0.59 11.63
C ALA A 157 -12.53 -0.91 11.27
N PHE A 158 -11.92 -0.14 10.38
CA PHE A 158 -10.55 -0.37 9.90
C PHE A 158 -9.49 0.44 10.65
N TYR A 159 -9.85 1.23 11.66
CA TYR A 159 -8.87 1.97 12.48
C TYR A 159 -7.77 1.07 13.08
N PRO A 160 -8.07 -0.13 13.63
CA PRO A 160 -7.03 -1.02 14.15
C PRO A 160 -6.01 -1.46 13.08
N HIS A 161 -6.47 -1.72 11.84
CA HIS A 161 -5.63 -2.10 10.70
C HIS A 161 -4.70 -0.96 10.30
N VAL A 162 -5.27 0.26 10.20
CA VAL A 162 -4.50 1.47 9.86
C VAL A 162 -3.51 1.82 10.97
N LYS A 163 -3.91 1.75 12.22
CA LYS A 163 -3.04 2.01 13.37
C LYS A 163 -1.81 1.10 13.39
N ASN A 164 -1.96 -0.16 12.99
CA ASN A 164 -0.93 -1.18 13.03
C ASN A 164 -0.08 -1.24 11.74
N SER A 165 -0.32 -0.38 10.77
CA SER A 165 0.45 -0.26 9.53
C SER A 165 1.60 0.75 9.65
N GLU A 166 2.41 0.88 8.60
CA GLU A 166 3.52 1.84 8.58
C GLU A 166 3.07 3.26 8.23
N LEU A 167 2.24 3.43 7.18
CA LEU A 167 1.88 4.76 6.68
C LEU A 167 0.72 5.43 7.42
N LYS A 168 -0.19 4.66 8.03
CA LYS A 168 -1.27 5.11 8.93
C LYS A 168 -2.15 6.20 8.33
N LYS A 169 -2.66 5.99 7.12
CA LYS A 169 -3.44 6.99 6.39
C LYS A 169 -4.90 6.57 6.21
N ILE A 170 -5.81 7.50 6.50
CA ILE A 170 -7.23 7.42 6.12
C ILE A 170 -7.50 8.64 5.25
N VAL A 171 -7.98 8.40 4.03
CA VAL A 171 -8.28 9.44 3.04
C VAL A 171 -9.71 9.28 2.55
N SER A 172 -10.45 10.37 2.44
CA SER A 172 -11.75 10.42 1.81
C SER A 172 -11.69 11.27 0.55
N VAL A 173 -12.17 10.70 -0.57
CA VAL A 173 -12.28 11.42 -1.83
C VAL A 173 -13.49 12.36 -1.74
N SER A 174 -13.25 13.65 -1.96
CA SER A 174 -14.26 14.69 -1.99
C SER A 174 -14.26 15.36 -3.38
N SER A 175 -15.10 16.35 -3.56
CA SER A 175 -15.20 17.16 -4.78
C SER A 175 -15.10 18.65 -4.44
N SER A 176 -15.11 19.51 -5.48
CA SER A 176 -15.22 20.95 -5.30
C SER A 176 -16.49 21.35 -4.55
N GLU A 177 -17.54 20.56 -4.62
CA GLU A 177 -18.81 20.75 -3.90
C GLU A 177 -18.65 20.61 -2.37
N GLY A 178 -17.65 19.86 -1.92
CA GLY A 178 -17.33 19.68 -0.49
C GLY A 178 -16.25 20.64 0.02
N SER A 179 -15.81 21.60 -0.80
CA SER A 179 -14.82 22.61 -0.44
C SER A 179 -15.51 23.94 -0.16
N ILE A 180 -15.24 24.51 0.99
CA ILE A 180 -15.72 25.86 1.38
C ILE A 180 -14.62 26.88 1.08
#